data_0da6d5bac819d5c11ca8ff607c823b68
#
_entry.id   0da6d5bac819d5c11ca8ff607c823b68
#
_cell.length_a   1.000
_cell.length_b   1.000
_cell.length_c   1.000
_cell.angle_alpha   90.00
_cell.angle_beta   90.00
_cell.angle_gamma   90.00
#
_symmetry.space_group_name_H-M   'P 1'
#
loop_
_entity.id
_entity.type
_entity.pdbx_description
1 polymer ?
#
loop_
_entity_poly.entity_id
_entity_poly.type
_entity_poly.pdbx_seq_one_letter_code
_entity_poly.pdbx_strand_id
1 'polypeptide(L)'
;MAKYICAKCGYIVETDKLSDDYVCPMCESGNDEFKLVTNDIFDQDDLDSVIDSVVEEALEIKTSKIVNDTVEDKKVRISQYNPAIVRIPEKCINCGQCKKTCEKVVNLSYDLNVCKNPICLGCGQCILNCPTGAIVPRYCYKDVKGIINTNEKVVIAMIAPAVRVSMGENFGMDPGENTEGKLVTALKKIGFDYVFDTAFGADLTIMEEVAEFAARLTNKGPMPQFTSCCPAWVKYAEVYHPELLDNLSTCKSPIGMQCAIIKEYFSKEKNIDPSKIVTVAITPCTSKKMEAREYTINIDYVMTASELSILLKEEDIKLNNLNDSEYDKLLGEGSGGGVIFGNSGGVTESVIRTLYRIMTRTNLKKDQLVFTDLRGFNGIKEATIEMNNYKLKVAVVQQLENLEELLKDGRYKKYHFIEVMNCKGGCIGGGGQPLCQITQLDKIREQRAKGLYNIDNKRTVRFAHDNQELKLLYKNYLRKPLSEESFKLLHTSYSDKSYLLRGEEK
;
A
#
# COMPACT_ATOMS: atom_id res chain seq x y z
N MET A 1 10.52 34.50 -4.31
CA MET A 1 11.48 33.48 -3.83
C MET A 1 12.01 32.71 -5.03
N ALA A 2 13.31 32.62 -5.15
CA ALA A 2 13.96 31.85 -6.22
C ALA A 2 13.98 30.35 -5.82
N LYS A 3 13.94 29.46 -6.83
CA LYS A 3 14.08 28.03 -6.61
C LYS A 3 15.50 27.61 -6.97
N TYR A 4 16.14 26.88 -6.07
CA TYR A 4 17.45 26.30 -6.28
C TYR A 4 17.34 24.77 -6.21
N ILE A 5 17.94 24.06 -7.16
CA ILE A 5 17.98 22.61 -7.20
C ILE A 5 19.40 22.09 -6.95
N CYS A 6 19.53 21.15 -6.03
CA CYS A 6 20.81 20.45 -5.82
C CYS A 6 21.10 19.53 -6.99
N ALA A 7 22.20 19.77 -7.71
CA ALA A 7 22.60 18.97 -8.86
C ALA A 7 22.93 17.52 -8.51
N LYS A 8 23.28 17.24 -7.24
CA LYS A 8 23.68 15.89 -6.78
C LYS A 8 22.50 15.00 -6.37
N CYS A 9 21.43 15.56 -5.78
CA CYS A 9 20.33 14.73 -5.26
C CYS A 9 18.92 15.19 -5.68
N GLY A 10 18.82 16.32 -6.41
CA GLY A 10 17.54 16.87 -6.87
C GLY A 10 16.71 17.56 -5.79
N TYR A 11 17.26 17.79 -4.59
CA TYR A 11 16.56 18.53 -3.54
C TYR A 11 16.32 19.98 -3.96
N ILE A 12 15.10 20.47 -3.80
CA ILE A 12 14.71 21.83 -4.17
C ILE A 12 14.51 22.65 -2.90
N VAL A 13 15.12 23.85 -2.87
CA VAL A 13 14.90 24.84 -1.83
C VAL A 13 14.39 26.13 -2.44
N GLU A 14 13.38 26.74 -1.83
CA GLU A 14 12.84 28.05 -2.23
C GLU A 14 13.31 29.10 -1.24
N THR A 15 14.17 30.01 -1.71
CA THR A 15 14.70 31.13 -0.91
C THR A 15 15.02 32.31 -1.82
N ASP A 16 15.09 33.54 -1.28
CA ASP A 16 15.48 34.70 -2.09
C ASP A 16 16.95 34.65 -2.50
N LYS A 17 17.82 34.09 -1.67
CA LYS A 17 19.23 33.83 -1.97
C LYS A 17 19.73 32.65 -1.13
N LEU A 18 20.48 31.73 -1.73
CA LEU A 18 21.15 30.68 -0.99
C LEU A 18 22.34 31.25 -0.23
N SER A 19 22.51 30.89 1.05
CA SER A 19 23.66 31.34 1.84
C SER A 19 24.94 30.62 1.40
N ASP A 20 26.09 31.24 1.55
CA ASP A 20 27.37 30.68 1.10
C ASP A 20 27.78 29.42 1.90
N ASP A 21 27.23 29.23 3.07
CA ASP A 21 27.43 28.09 3.96
C ASP A 21 26.27 27.07 3.92
N TYR A 22 25.33 27.21 2.96
CA TYR A 22 24.20 26.31 2.83
C TYR A 22 24.64 24.90 2.50
N VAL A 23 24.18 23.93 3.28
CA VAL A 23 24.43 22.50 3.07
C VAL A 23 23.11 21.79 2.73
N CYS A 24 23.12 20.98 1.70
CA CYS A 24 21.95 20.23 1.28
C CYS A 24 21.50 19.24 2.39
N PRO A 25 20.27 19.34 2.89
CA PRO A 25 19.80 18.47 3.97
C PRO A 25 19.61 17.01 3.54
N MET A 26 19.70 16.72 2.22
CA MET A 26 19.48 15.39 1.69
C MET A 26 20.79 14.63 1.37
N CYS A 27 21.86 15.35 0.98
CA CYS A 27 23.11 14.70 0.54
C CYS A 27 24.37 15.40 1.10
N GLU A 28 24.20 16.38 1.99
CA GLU A 28 25.28 17.12 2.66
C GLU A 28 26.23 17.86 1.70
N SER A 29 25.84 18.07 0.44
CA SER A 29 26.59 18.85 -0.53
C SER A 29 26.50 20.34 -0.24
N GLY A 30 27.59 21.08 -0.49
CA GLY A 30 27.64 22.53 -0.29
C GLY A 30 26.81 23.33 -1.29
N ASN A 31 26.79 24.64 -1.09
CA ASN A 31 26.06 25.60 -1.92
C ASN A 31 26.47 25.57 -3.40
N ASP A 32 27.71 25.25 -3.70
CA ASP A 32 28.28 25.10 -5.05
C ASP A 32 27.59 24.07 -5.93
N GLU A 33 26.89 23.11 -5.31
CA GLU A 33 26.11 22.09 -6.01
C GLU A 33 24.65 22.53 -6.31
N PHE A 34 24.27 23.75 -5.95
CA PHE A 34 22.91 24.23 -6.21
C PHE A 34 22.85 25.13 -7.45
N LYS A 35 21.86 24.86 -8.31
CA LYS A 35 21.57 25.65 -9.51
C LYS A 35 20.25 26.40 -9.36
N LEU A 36 20.23 27.68 -9.75
CA LEU A 36 19.04 28.49 -9.80
C LEU A 36 18.11 27.99 -10.91
N VAL A 37 16.87 27.72 -10.58
CA VAL A 37 15.82 27.40 -11.56
C VAL A 37 15.17 28.71 -11.98
N THR A 38 15.52 29.25 -13.16
CA THR A 38 14.87 30.41 -13.74
C THR A 38 13.61 29.98 -14.49
N ASN A 39 12.52 30.72 -14.34
CA ASN A 39 11.24 30.48 -14.99
C ASN A 39 11.22 30.88 -16.48
N ASP A 40 12.35 31.01 -17.11
CA ASP A 40 12.40 31.30 -18.55
C ASP A 40 12.29 29.98 -19.31
N ILE A 41 11.24 29.93 -20.12
CA ILE A 41 10.84 28.97 -21.13
C ILE A 41 12.01 28.09 -21.57
N PHE A 42 12.07 26.84 -21.05
CA PHE A 42 12.97 25.84 -21.61
C PHE A 42 12.44 25.45 -22.97
N ASP A 43 13.22 25.74 -24.02
CA ASP A 43 13.04 25.12 -25.31
C ASP A 43 13.31 23.61 -25.14
N GLN A 44 12.53 22.76 -25.80
CA GLN A 44 12.58 21.31 -25.63
C GLN A 44 13.97 20.74 -25.99
N ASP A 45 14.68 21.42 -26.90
CA ASP A 45 16.03 21.07 -27.36
C ASP A 45 17.12 21.28 -26.26
N ASP A 46 16.91 22.24 -25.35
CA ASP A 46 17.82 22.45 -24.20
C ASP A 46 17.67 21.39 -23.11
N LEU A 47 16.46 20.85 -22.94
CA LEU A 47 16.19 19.78 -21.98
C LEU A 47 16.85 18.45 -22.40
N ASP A 48 16.79 18.12 -23.69
CA ASP A 48 17.40 16.93 -24.25
C ASP A 48 18.92 16.98 -24.17
N SER A 49 19.55 18.15 -24.40
CA SER A 49 21.01 18.32 -24.28
C SER A 49 21.51 18.18 -22.82
N VAL A 50 20.72 18.60 -21.84
CA VAL A 50 21.03 18.43 -20.41
C VAL A 50 20.83 16.98 -19.98
N ILE A 51 19.81 16.32 -20.50
CA ILE A 51 19.57 14.88 -20.25
C ILE A 51 20.71 14.04 -20.85
N ASP A 52 21.11 14.31 -22.08
CA ASP A 52 22.20 13.58 -22.76
C ASP A 52 23.54 13.78 -22.03
N SER A 53 23.87 15.00 -21.57
CA SER A 53 25.10 15.25 -20.80
C SER A 53 25.11 14.53 -19.44
N VAL A 54 23.97 14.46 -18.75
CA VAL A 54 23.82 13.73 -17.47
C VAL A 54 23.86 12.22 -17.71
N VAL A 55 23.35 11.74 -18.84
CA VAL A 55 23.38 10.32 -19.21
C VAL A 55 24.81 9.90 -19.63
N GLU A 56 25.54 10.72 -20.37
CA GLU A 56 26.93 10.45 -20.72
C GLU A 56 27.85 10.45 -19.50
N GLU A 57 27.73 11.42 -18.60
CA GLU A 57 28.49 11.47 -17.34
C GLU A 57 28.15 10.27 -16.42
N ALA A 58 26.88 9.82 -16.40
CA ALA A 58 26.48 8.62 -15.69
C ALA A 58 26.99 7.32 -16.35
N LEU A 59 27.21 7.32 -17.67
CA LEU A 59 27.80 6.20 -18.42
C LEU A 59 29.33 6.16 -18.26
N GLU A 60 30.01 7.30 -18.22
CA GLU A 60 31.46 7.35 -17.98
C GLU A 60 31.85 6.93 -16.55
N ILE A 61 31.00 7.23 -15.54
CA ILE A 61 31.19 6.74 -14.17
C ILE A 61 31.00 5.21 -14.10
N LYS A 62 30.23 4.61 -15.01
CA LYS A 62 30.05 3.14 -15.09
C LYS A 62 31.26 2.41 -15.67
N THR A 63 32.08 3.08 -16.48
CA THR A 63 33.22 2.42 -17.16
C THR A 63 34.52 2.48 -16.37
N SER A 64 34.67 3.36 -15.37
CA SER A 64 35.94 3.58 -14.68
C SER A 64 36.13 2.80 -13.37
N LYS A 65 35.18 1.96 -12.94
CA LYS A 65 35.32 1.08 -11.76
C LYS A 65 34.81 -0.33 -12.01
N ILE A 66 35.40 -1.04 -12.97
CA ILE A 66 35.46 -2.50 -12.93
C ILE A 66 36.69 -2.85 -12.09
N VAL A 67 36.54 -2.80 -10.78
CA VAL A 67 37.42 -3.52 -9.88
C VAL A 67 36.96 -4.97 -9.91
N ASN A 68 37.79 -5.86 -10.36
CA ASN A 68 37.64 -7.30 -10.32
C ASN A 68 37.52 -7.76 -8.84
N ASP A 69 36.33 -7.71 -8.26
CA ASP A 69 36.04 -8.41 -7.04
C ASP A 69 35.14 -9.58 -7.38
N THR A 70 35.72 -10.78 -7.38
CA THR A 70 35.08 -12.10 -7.57
C THR A 70 34.19 -12.52 -6.39
N VAL A 71 33.69 -11.60 -5.59
CA VAL A 71 32.67 -11.89 -4.58
C VAL A 71 31.30 -11.78 -5.24
N GLU A 72 30.66 -12.91 -5.47
CA GLU A 72 29.30 -12.99 -5.98
C GLU A 72 28.37 -12.11 -5.14
N ASP A 73 27.71 -11.12 -5.75
CA ASP A 73 26.79 -10.22 -5.05
C ASP A 73 25.50 -10.98 -4.69
N LYS A 74 25.40 -11.44 -3.43
CA LYS A 74 24.28 -12.23 -2.90
C LYS A 74 23.05 -11.41 -2.53
N LYS A 75 23.12 -10.08 -2.62
CA LYS A 75 22.03 -9.18 -2.21
C LYS A 75 21.10 -8.83 -3.39
N VAL A 76 19.84 -8.47 -3.09
CA VAL A 76 18.92 -7.92 -4.10
C VAL A 76 19.42 -6.55 -4.58
N ARG A 77 19.17 -6.22 -5.82
CA ARG A 77 19.40 -4.86 -6.33
C ARG A 77 18.27 -3.95 -5.87
N ILE A 78 18.60 -2.85 -5.23
CA ILE A 78 17.65 -1.80 -4.81
C ILE A 78 18.15 -0.49 -5.42
N SER A 79 17.35 0.08 -6.32
CA SER A 79 17.65 1.39 -6.90
C SER A 79 17.69 2.46 -5.80
N GLN A 80 18.61 3.40 -5.90
CA GLN A 80 18.66 4.57 -5.01
C GLN A 80 17.36 5.41 -5.08
N TYR A 81 16.65 5.36 -6.21
CA TYR A 81 15.35 6.04 -6.41
C TYR A 81 14.15 5.19 -6.03
N ASN A 82 14.35 4.00 -5.45
CA ASN A 82 13.23 3.16 -5.03
C ASN A 82 12.36 3.89 -3.98
N PRO A 83 11.07 4.16 -4.26
CA PRO A 83 10.23 4.95 -3.35
C PRO A 83 9.79 4.21 -2.10
N ALA A 84 9.92 2.88 -2.08
CA ALA A 84 9.38 2.03 -1.02
C ALA A 84 10.43 1.62 0.02
N ILE A 85 11.62 1.25 -0.43
CA ILE A 85 12.66 0.66 0.42
C ILE A 85 14.03 1.25 0.09
N VAL A 86 14.90 1.25 1.10
CA VAL A 86 16.28 1.70 0.98
C VAL A 86 17.22 0.73 1.69
N ARG A 87 18.46 0.60 1.20
CA ARG A 87 19.52 -0.15 1.88
C ARG A 87 20.45 0.82 2.57
N ILE A 88 20.82 0.48 3.81
CA ILE A 88 21.89 1.10 4.60
C ILE A 88 23.15 0.25 4.37
N PRO A 89 24.10 0.70 3.52
CA PRO A 89 25.25 -0.12 3.11
C PRO A 89 26.10 -0.60 4.28
N GLU A 90 26.29 0.24 5.29
CA GLU A 90 27.16 -0.01 6.47
C GLU A 90 26.64 -1.13 7.34
N LYS A 91 25.33 -1.42 7.28
CA LYS A 91 24.70 -2.53 8.00
C LYS A 91 24.63 -3.82 7.20
N CYS A 92 24.97 -3.78 5.90
CA CYS A 92 24.81 -4.92 5.00
C CYS A 92 26.02 -5.87 5.06
N ILE A 93 25.80 -7.09 5.53
CA ILE A 93 26.82 -8.17 5.62
C ILE A 93 26.82 -9.12 4.40
N ASN A 94 26.14 -8.78 3.31
CA ASN A 94 26.04 -9.58 2.08
C ASN A 94 25.63 -11.06 2.29
N CYS A 95 24.74 -11.34 3.27
CA CYS A 95 24.32 -12.70 3.64
C CYS A 95 23.35 -13.37 2.65
N GLY A 96 22.77 -12.66 1.71
CA GLY A 96 21.87 -13.18 0.68
C GLY A 96 20.43 -13.45 1.11
N GLN A 97 20.05 -13.21 2.39
CA GLN A 97 18.68 -13.48 2.85
C GLN A 97 17.63 -12.67 2.09
N CYS A 98 17.92 -11.43 1.72
CA CYS A 98 17.01 -10.60 0.93
C CYS A 98 16.76 -11.20 -0.47
N LYS A 99 17.78 -11.76 -1.14
CA LYS A 99 17.66 -12.43 -2.43
C LYS A 99 16.80 -13.69 -2.28
N LYS A 100 17.10 -14.56 -1.32
CA LYS A 100 16.30 -15.76 -1.02
C LYS A 100 14.83 -15.43 -0.74
N THR A 101 14.56 -14.34 -0.03
CA THR A 101 13.19 -13.90 0.24
C THR A 101 12.48 -13.45 -1.04
N CYS A 102 13.14 -12.67 -1.89
CA CYS A 102 12.57 -12.28 -3.18
C CYS A 102 12.27 -13.49 -4.07
N GLU A 103 13.19 -14.45 -4.15
CA GLU A 103 13.01 -15.64 -4.98
C GLU A 103 11.89 -16.55 -4.47
N LYS A 104 11.80 -16.77 -3.14
CA LYS A 104 10.85 -17.73 -2.55
C LYS A 104 9.47 -17.14 -2.23
N VAL A 105 9.39 -15.88 -1.82
CA VAL A 105 8.12 -15.27 -1.36
C VAL A 105 7.48 -14.48 -2.48
N VAL A 106 8.29 -13.81 -3.29
CA VAL A 106 7.86 -12.86 -4.32
C VAL A 106 7.99 -13.46 -5.72
N ASN A 107 8.62 -14.62 -5.82
CA ASN A 107 8.87 -15.35 -7.08
C ASN A 107 9.62 -14.53 -8.14
N LEU A 108 10.56 -13.68 -7.70
CA LEU A 108 11.42 -12.90 -8.60
C LEU A 108 12.71 -13.66 -8.86
N SER A 109 12.93 -14.10 -10.11
CA SER A 109 14.20 -14.73 -10.49
C SER A 109 15.32 -13.70 -10.58
N TYR A 110 16.44 -13.99 -9.95
CA TYR A 110 17.72 -13.26 -10.10
C TYR A 110 18.74 -14.01 -10.96
N ASP A 111 18.32 -15.12 -11.58
CA ASP A 111 19.09 -15.78 -12.63
C ASP A 111 18.98 -14.97 -13.92
N LEU A 112 20.09 -14.39 -14.36
CA LEU A 112 20.16 -13.54 -15.56
C LEU A 112 19.83 -14.30 -16.85
N ASN A 113 19.88 -15.64 -16.84
CA ASN A 113 19.42 -16.46 -17.97
C ASN A 113 17.89 -16.53 -18.04
N VAL A 114 17.21 -16.35 -16.91
CA VAL A 114 15.75 -16.39 -16.79
C VAL A 114 15.13 -14.98 -16.86
N CYS A 115 15.72 -14.02 -16.15
CA CYS A 115 15.23 -12.65 -16.10
C CYS A 115 16.41 -11.66 -16.11
N LYS A 116 16.55 -10.90 -17.19
CA LYS A 116 17.65 -9.92 -17.33
C LYS A 116 17.56 -8.77 -16.34
N ASN A 117 16.34 -8.34 -16.00
CA ASN A 117 16.09 -7.22 -15.12
C ASN A 117 14.93 -7.50 -14.14
N PRO A 118 15.19 -8.15 -12.99
CA PRO A 118 14.15 -8.41 -11.99
C PRO A 118 13.61 -7.10 -11.39
N ILE A 119 12.33 -6.85 -11.56
CA ILE A 119 11.67 -5.61 -11.14
C ILE A 119 11.20 -5.70 -9.69
N CYS A 120 11.73 -4.84 -8.83
CA CYS A 120 11.33 -4.76 -7.43
C CYS A 120 9.86 -4.31 -7.28
N LEU A 121 9.07 -5.07 -6.53
CA LEU A 121 7.65 -4.76 -6.25
C LEU A 121 7.46 -3.82 -5.04
N GLY A 122 8.54 -3.39 -4.39
CA GLY A 122 8.48 -2.51 -3.21
C GLY A 122 7.82 -3.15 -1.98
N CYS A 123 7.60 -4.46 -1.97
CA CYS A 123 6.78 -5.16 -0.97
C CYS A 123 7.41 -5.22 0.44
N GLY A 124 8.72 -4.95 0.60
CA GLY A 124 9.40 -4.90 1.88
C GLY A 124 9.56 -6.25 2.61
N GLN A 125 9.26 -7.40 1.98
CA GLN A 125 9.48 -8.70 2.61
C GLN A 125 10.97 -8.93 2.95
N CYS A 126 11.87 -8.33 2.18
CA CYS A 126 13.30 -8.32 2.46
C CYS A 126 13.68 -7.54 3.74
N ILE A 127 12.85 -6.58 4.18
CA ILE A 127 13.03 -5.86 5.45
C ILE A 127 12.86 -6.83 6.62
N LEU A 128 11.75 -7.58 6.61
CA LEU A 128 11.37 -8.51 7.68
C LEU A 128 12.37 -9.66 7.85
N ASN A 129 13.13 -9.98 6.80
CA ASN A 129 14.07 -11.08 6.76
C ASN A 129 15.54 -10.62 6.78
N CYS A 130 15.82 -9.33 6.95
CA CYS A 130 17.17 -8.82 7.06
C CYS A 130 17.68 -8.93 8.51
N PRO A 131 18.68 -9.80 8.80
CA PRO A 131 19.11 -10.03 10.17
C PRO A 131 19.81 -8.83 10.82
N THR A 132 20.35 -7.91 10.02
CA THR A 132 21.07 -6.72 10.48
C THR A 132 20.25 -5.43 10.40
N GLY A 133 19.00 -5.51 9.90
CA GLY A 133 18.19 -4.31 9.64
C GLY A 133 18.80 -3.37 8.60
N ALA A 134 19.59 -3.91 7.66
CA ALA A 134 20.21 -3.14 6.59
C ALA A 134 19.22 -2.66 5.52
N ILE A 135 18.01 -3.19 5.45
CA ILE A 135 16.95 -2.74 4.56
C ILE A 135 15.83 -2.18 5.40
N VAL A 136 15.40 -0.96 5.08
CA VAL A 136 14.37 -0.22 5.81
C VAL A 136 13.37 0.39 4.82
N PRO A 137 12.15 0.77 5.25
CA PRO A 137 11.28 1.60 4.43
C PRO A 137 11.96 2.93 4.08
N ARG A 138 11.63 3.50 2.94
CA ARG A 138 12.01 4.90 2.67
C ARG A 138 11.15 5.80 3.53
N TYR A 139 11.75 6.41 4.52
CA TYR A 139 11.05 7.22 5.53
C TYR A 139 10.52 8.52 4.94
N CYS A 140 9.31 8.92 5.37
CA CYS A 140 8.70 10.22 5.08
C CYS A 140 8.09 10.88 6.33
N TYR A 141 8.25 10.29 7.51
CA TYR A 141 7.61 10.80 8.73
C TYR A 141 8.11 12.21 9.13
N LYS A 142 9.38 12.53 8.82
CA LYS A 142 9.92 13.89 9.08
C LYS A 142 9.29 14.94 8.16
N ASP A 143 9.08 14.60 6.89
CA ASP A 143 8.41 15.49 5.94
C ASP A 143 6.98 15.77 6.40
N VAL A 144 6.25 14.72 6.78
CA VAL A 144 4.88 14.82 7.33
C VAL A 144 4.86 15.69 8.59
N LYS A 145 5.79 15.47 9.53
CA LYS A 145 5.89 16.28 10.75
C LYS A 145 6.23 17.74 10.42
N GLY A 146 7.12 17.97 9.45
CA GLY A 146 7.43 19.32 8.96
C GLY A 146 6.18 20.04 8.46
N ILE A 147 5.36 19.38 7.64
CA ILE A 147 4.11 19.97 7.11
C ILE A 147 3.11 20.26 8.24
N ILE A 148 2.94 19.35 9.20
CA ILE A 148 2.06 19.56 10.37
C ILE A 148 2.50 20.83 11.13
N ASN A 149 3.79 21.01 11.34
CA ASN A 149 4.32 22.13 12.12
C ASN A 149 4.15 23.48 11.42
N THR A 150 3.95 23.52 10.09
CA THR A 150 3.70 24.80 9.39
C THR A 150 2.31 25.36 9.64
N ASN A 151 1.33 24.55 10.00
CA ASN A 151 -0.09 24.91 10.13
C ASN A 151 -0.70 25.56 8.86
N GLU A 152 -0.08 25.38 7.70
CA GLU A 152 -0.56 25.94 6.42
C GLU A 152 -1.49 25.01 5.67
N LYS A 153 -1.44 23.72 5.98
CA LYS A 153 -2.21 22.64 5.34
C LYS A 153 -3.12 21.97 6.35
N VAL A 154 -4.20 21.40 5.86
CA VAL A 154 -5.05 20.48 6.62
C VAL A 154 -4.51 19.06 6.41
N VAL A 155 -3.92 18.48 7.45
CA VAL A 155 -3.24 17.19 7.38
C VAL A 155 -4.16 16.09 7.91
N ILE A 156 -4.49 15.14 7.03
CA ILE A 156 -5.47 14.09 7.30
C ILE A 156 -4.78 12.72 7.34
N ALA A 157 -4.92 12.01 8.47
CA ALA A 157 -4.44 10.65 8.61
C ALA A 157 -5.52 9.63 8.21
N MET A 158 -5.12 8.59 7.48
CA MET A 158 -5.94 7.43 7.13
C MET A 158 -5.27 6.16 7.68
N ILE A 159 -5.88 5.47 8.67
CA ILE A 159 -5.25 4.33 9.36
C ILE A 159 -5.74 3.02 8.75
N ALA A 160 -4.81 2.24 8.16
CA ALA A 160 -5.13 0.92 7.63
C ALA A 160 -5.48 -0.10 8.75
N PRO A 161 -6.41 -1.05 8.50
CA PRO A 161 -6.89 -1.98 9.51
C PRO A 161 -5.80 -2.77 10.25
N ALA A 162 -4.77 -3.24 9.55
CA ALA A 162 -3.71 -4.05 10.14
C ALA A 162 -2.77 -3.27 11.08
N VAL A 163 -2.77 -1.92 11.02
CA VAL A 163 -1.92 -1.08 11.90
C VAL A 163 -2.41 -1.15 13.34
N ARG A 164 -3.73 -1.15 13.56
CA ARG A 164 -4.33 -1.15 14.90
C ARG A 164 -4.03 -2.37 15.77
N VAL A 165 -3.62 -3.48 15.16
CA VAL A 165 -3.29 -4.74 15.84
C VAL A 165 -1.79 -5.01 15.91
N SER A 166 -0.96 -4.08 15.45
CA SER A 166 0.51 -4.22 15.44
C SER A 166 1.24 -3.09 16.15
N MET A 167 0.67 -1.87 16.21
CA MET A 167 1.38 -0.71 16.78
C MET A 167 1.75 -0.87 18.25
N GLY A 168 0.93 -1.56 19.04
CA GLY A 168 1.16 -1.80 20.47
C GLY A 168 2.46 -2.54 20.74
N GLU A 169 2.95 -3.38 19.82
CA GLU A 169 4.15 -4.20 19.96
C GLU A 169 5.40 -3.37 20.27
N ASN A 170 5.54 -2.17 19.71
CA ASN A 170 6.66 -1.26 19.95
C ASN A 170 6.54 -0.46 21.24
N PHE A 171 5.43 -0.64 21.99
CA PHE A 171 5.08 0.07 23.22
C PHE A 171 4.75 -0.88 24.39
N GLY A 172 5.22 -2.14 24.31
CA GLY A 172 5.10 -3.13 25.37
C GLY A 172 3.71 -3.76 25.52
N MET A 173 2.86 -3.65 24.47
CA MET A 173 1.55 -4.30 24.41
C MET A 173 1.65 -5.64 23.64
N ASP A 174 0.70 -6.53 23.85
CA ASP A 174 0.69 -7.83 23.18
C ASP A 174 0.39 -7.70 21.69
N PRO A 175 1.04 -8.50 20.81
CA PRO A 175 0.68 -8.57 19.41
C PRO A 175 -0.79 -8.97 19.23
N GLY A 176 -1.51 -8.25 18.38
CA GLY A 176 -2.94 -8.48 18.13
C GLY A 176 -3.86 -7.68 19.05
N GLU A 177 -3.33 -6.96 20.04
CA GLU A 177 -4.11 -6.05 20.87
C GLU A 177 -4.64 -4.88 20.04
N ASN A 178 -5.91 -4.51 20.26
CA ASN A 178 -6.53 -3.41 19.54
C ASN A 178 -6.10 -2.06 20.11
N THR A 179 -5.35 -1.31 19.33
CA THR A 179 -4.88 0.04 19.68
C THR A 179 -5.63 1.15 18.93
N GLU A 180 -6.77 0.85 18.34
CA GLU A 180 -7.51 1.74 17.43
C GLU A 180 -7.72 3.14 18.03
N GLY A 181 -8.39 3.25 19.18
CA GLY A 181 -8.68 4.53 19.82
C GLY A 181 -7.43 5.26 20.33
N LYS A 182 -6.42 4.49 20.81
CA LYS A 182 -5.12 5.06 21.22
C LYS A 182 -4.36 5.66 20.04
N LEU A 183 -4.44 5.05 18.86
CA LEU A 183 -3.83 5.60 17.62
C LEU A 183 -4.49 6.91 17.22
N VAL A 184 -5.81 7.01 17.30
CA VAL A 184 -6.52 8.27 17.02
C VAL A 184 -6.03 9.36 17.96
N THR A 185 -5.96 9.08 19.27
CA THR A 185 -5.44 10.01 20.28
C THR A 185 -3.99 10.43 19.97
N ALA A 186 -3.13 9.45 19.63
CA ALA A 186 -1.72 9.71 19.33
C ALA A 186 -1.56 10.65 18.13
N LEU A 187 -2.29 10.41 17.05
CA LEU A 187 -2.24 11.23 15.82
C LEU A 187 -2.77 12.63 16.05
N LYS A 188 -3.86 12.79 16.82
CA LYS A 188 -4.34 14.11 17.24
C LYS A 188 -3.29 14.86 18.06
N LYS A 189 -2.55 14.19 18.96
CA LYS A 189 -1.44 14.80 19.71
C LYS A 189 -0.25 15.20 18.84
N ILE A 190 0.05 14.45 17.77
CA ILE A 190 1.08 14.84 16.79
C ILE A 190 0.69 16.12 16.06
N GLY A 191 -0.61 16.39 15.90
CA GLY A 191 -1.15 17.57 15.23
C GLY A 191 -1.89 17.29 13.92
N PHE A 192 -2.32 16.05 13.66
CA PHE A 192 -3.23 15.77 12.54
C PHE A 192 -4.59 16.42 12.79
N ASP A 193 -5.11 17.12 11.78
CA ASP A 193 -6.42 17.81 11.86
C ASP A 193 -7.58 16.82 11.88
N TYR A 194 -7.51 15.78 11.05
CA TYR A 194 -8.50 14.71 10.96
C TYR A 194 -7.82 13.34 10.93
N VAL A 195 -8.51 12.37 11.53
CA VAL A 195 -8.06 10.98 11.58
C VAL A 195 -9.22 10.07 11.17
N PHE A 196 -9.06 9.33 10.06
CA PHE A 196 -10.07 8.43 9.50
C PHE A 196 -9.62 6.97 9.53
N ASP A 197 -10.61 6.08 9.61
CA ASP A 197 -10.42 4.64 9.47
C ASP A 197 -10.41 4.23 8.00
N THR A 198 -9.35 3.60 7.53
CA THR A 198 -9.33 3.03 6.16
C THR A 198 -10.21 1.78 6.02
N ALA A 199 -10.79 1.26 7.13
CA ALA A 199 -11.86 0.28 7.02
C ALA A 199 -13.11 0.86 6.31
N PHE A 200 -13.35 2.18 6.38
CA PHE A 200 -14.34 2.86 5.54
C PHE A 200 -13.98 2.76 4.04
N GLY A 201 -12.72 3.05 3.69
CA GLY A 201 -12.24 2.87 2.31
C GLY A 201 -12.35 1.43 1.83
N ALA A 202 -12.13 0.45 2.73
CA ALA A 202 -12.35 -0.96 2.43
C ALA A 202 -13.84 -1.29 2.19
N ASP A 203 -14.74 -0.74 2.99
CA ASP A 203 -16.20 -0.89 2.77
C ASP A 203 -16.61 -0.32 1.41
N LEU A 204 -16.05 0.82 1.02
CA LEU A 204 -16.27 1.43 -0.29
C LEU A 204 -15.76 0.52 -1.42
N THR A 205 -14.55 -0.05 -1.25
CA THR A 205 -14.01 -1.03 -2.19
C THR A 205 -14.90 -2.26 -2.31
N ILE A 206 -15.42 -2.81 -1.19
CA ILE A 206 -16.35 -3.95 -1.22
C ILE A 206 -17.59 -3.63 -2.06
N MET A 207 -18.18 -2.45 -1.89
CA MET A 207 -19.40 -2.08 -2.62
C MET A 207 -19.14 -1.99 -4.13
N GLU A 208 -18.05 -1.36 -4.57
CA GLU A 208 -17.70 -1.23 -5.98
C GLU A 208 -17.25 -2.57 -6.58
N GLU A 209 -16.38 -3.30 -5.88
CA GLU A 209 -15.83 -4.57 -6.35
C GLU A 209 -16.90 -5.66 -6.48
N VAL A 210 -17.85 -5.71 -5.53
CA VAL A 210 -18.99 -6.64 -5.61
C VAL A 210 -19.94 -6.27 -6.75
N ALA A 211 -20.17 -4.97 -6.98
CA ALA A 211 -20.99 -4.51 -8.10
C ALA A 211 -20.34 -4.86 -9.45
N GLU A 212 -19.02 -4.63 -9.59
CA GLU A 212 -18.24 -5.04 -10.77
C GLU A 212 -18.30 -6.56 -10.94
N PHE A 213 -18.07 -7.33 -9.89
CA PHE A 213 -18.11 -8.78 -9.94
C PHE A 213 -19.47 -9.32 -10.35
N ALA A 214 -20.56 -8.79 -9.80
CA ALA A 214 -21.93 -9.15 -10.18
C ALA A 214 -22.21 -8.81 -11.65
N ALA A 215 -21.72 -7.66 -12.14
CA ALA A 215 -21.82 -7.28 -13.55
C ALA A 215 -21.06 -8.25 -14.47
N ARG A 216 -19.82 -8.66 -14.09
CA ARG A 216 -19.04 -9.66 -14.85
C ARG A 216 -19.72 -11.02 -14.87
N LEU A 217 -20.29 -11.49 -13.76
CA LEU A 217 -21.07 -12.73 -13.71
C LEU A 217 -22.29 -12.71 -14.63
N THR A 218 -22.98 -11.57 -14.69
CA THR A 218 -24.23 -11.41 -15.48
C THR A 218 -23.94 -11.24 -16.97
N ASN A 219 -22.93 -10.43 -17.31
CA ASN A 219 -22.62 -10.02 -18.68
C ASN A 219 -21.52 -10.88 -19.34
N LYS A 220 -21.11 -11.99 -18.70
CA LYS A 220 -20.03 -12.85 -19.18
C LYS A 220 -18.71 -12.08 -19.41
N GLY A 221 -18.36 -11.21 -18.46
CA GLY A 221 -17.07 -10.50 -18.47
C GLY A 221 -15.88 -11.42 -18.20
N PRO A 222 -14.64 -10.88 -18.23
CA PRO A 222 -13.44 -11.66 -17.95
C PRO A 222 -13.49 -12.33 -16.57
N MET A 223 -13.21 -13.63 -16.54
CA MET A 223 -13.26 -14.46 -15.33
C MET A 223 -12.01 -15.37 -15.22
N PRO A 224 -11.53 -15.67 -14.01
CA PRO A 224 -11.99 -15.14 -12.71
C PRO A 224 -11.72 -13.65 -12.55
N GLN A 225 -12.47 -12.98 -11.65
CA GLN A 225 -12.07 -11.65 -11.21
C GLN A 225 -10.99 -11.79 -10.12
N PHE A 226 -9.85 -11.15 -10.32
CA PHE A 226 -8.80 -11.01 -9.30
C PHE A 226 -8.99 -9.71 -8.52
N THR A 227 -8.71 -9.71 -7.23
CA THR A 227 -8.65 -8.48 -6.43
C THR A 227 -7.50 -7.58 -6.86
N SER A 228 -7.62 -6.27 -6.64
CA SER A 228 -6.62 -5.26 -7.02
C SER A 228 -6.09 -4.44 -5.83
N CYS A 229 -6.52 -4.73 -4.61
CA CYS A 229 -6.14 -3.94 -3.43
C CYS A 229 -4.68 -4.09 -2.99
N CYS A 230 -3.95 -5.13 -3.44
CA CYS A 230 -2.54 -5.37 -3.15
C CYS A 230 -1.63 -4.80 -4.26
N PRO A 231 -0.93 -3.66 -4.05
CA PRO A 231 -0.15 -3.03 -5.12
C PRO A 231 1.07 -3.83 -5.57
N ALA A 232 1.61 -4.70 -4.71
CA ALA A 232 2.67 -5.61 -5.11
C ALA A 232 2.18 -6.66 -6.11
N TRP A 233 0.97 -7.17 -5.93
CA TRP A 233 0.30 -8.07 -6.86
C TRP A 233 -0.02 -7.36 -8.18
N VAL A 234 -0.65 -6.18 -8.11
CA VAL A 234 -0.99 -5.40 -9.32
C VAL A 234 0.25 -5.14 -10.15
N LYS A 235 1.34 -4.65 -9.54
CA LYS A 235 2.60 -4.44 -10.25
C LYS A 235 3.19 -5.74 -10.79
N TYR A 236 3.05 -6.86 -10.07
CA TYR A 236 3.48 -8.16 -10.55
C TYR A 236 2.70 -8.58 -11.79
N ALA A 237 1.38 -8.40 -11.80
CA ALA A 237 0.54 -8.66 -12.95
C ALA A 237 0.94 -7.79 -14.15
N GLU A 238 1.11 -6.48 -13.98
CA GLU A 238 1.50 -5.57 -15.05
C GLU A 238 2.86 -5.92 -15.68
N VAL A 239 3.79 -6.46 -14.90
CA VAL A 239 5.17 -6.73 -15.35
C VAL A 239 5.34 -8.18 -15.82
N TYR A 240 4.80 -9.16 -15.09
CA TYR A 240 5.07 -10.58 -15.33
C TYR A 240 3.89 -11.34 -15.96
N HIS A 241 2.64 -10.81 -15.80
CA HIS A 241 1.41 -11.45 -16.29
C HIS A 241 0.45 -10.46 -16.93
N PRO A 242 0.87 -9.72 -17.97
CA PRO A 242 0.01 -8.74 -18.64
C PRO A 242 -1.25 -9.36 -19.24
N GLU A 243 -1.24 -10.67 -19.52
CA GLU A 243 -2.40 -11.43 -20.00
C GLU A 243 -3.55 -11.52 -18.97
N LEU A 244 -3.29 -11.21 -17.70
CA LEU A 244 -4.30 -11.23 -16.64
C LEU A 244 -4.90 -9.86 -16.33
N LEU A 245 -4.47 -8.78 -16.99
CA LEU A 245 -4.88 -7.41 -16.64
C LEU A 245 -6.39 -7.20 -16.78
N ASP A 246 -7.02 -7.77 -17.80
CA ASP A 246 -8.48 -7.69 -17.98
C ASP A 246 -9.25 -8.44 -16.87
N ASN A 247 -8.61 -9.36 -16.20
CA ASN A 247 -9.18 -10.12 -15.10
C ASN A 247 -9.08 -9.40 -13.74
N LEU A 248 -8.22 -8.37 -13.61
CA LEU A 248 -8.14 -7.58 -12.38
C LEU A 248 -9.42 -6.78 -12.18
N SER A 249 -9.83 -6.63 -10.91
CA SER A 249 -10.82 -5.62 -10.55
C SER A 249 -10.29 -4.23 -10.90
N THR A 250 -11.13 -3.40 -11.50
CA THR A 250 -10.78 -2.02 -11.84
C THR A 250 -10.80 -1.08 -10.62
N CYS A 251 -11.23 -1.58 -9.47
CA CYS A 251 -11.29 -0.83 -8.22
C CYS A 251 -9.90 -0.34 -7.78
N LYS A 252 -9.80 0.94 -7.41
CA LYS A 252 -8.66 1.44 -6.66
C LYS A 252 -8.56 0.73 -5.31
N SER A 253 -7.40 0.75 -4.71
CA SER A 253 -7.24 0.21 -3.36
C SER A 253 -8.01 1.04 -2.31
N PRO A 254 -8.31 0.49 -1.12
CA PRO A 254 -9.02 1.21 -0.06
C PRO A 254 -8.45 2.59 0.26
N ILE A 255 -7.12 2.73 0.33
CA ILE A 255 -6.49 4.04 0.57
C ILE A 255 -6.65 4.98 -0.63
N GLY A 256 -6.60 4.46 -1.85
CA GLY A 256 -6.81 5.25 -3.07
C GLY A 256 -8.24 5.74 -3.18
N MET A 257 -9.22 4.89 -2.90
CA MET A 257 -10.64 5.28 -2.86
C MET A 257 -10.91 6.31 -1.77
N GLN A 258 -10.42 6.07 -0.54
CA GLN A 258 -10.63 6.99 0.57
C GLN A 258 -9.99 8.35 0.30
N CYS A 259 -8.78 8.38 -0.27
CA CYS A 259 -8.11 9.63 -0.65
C CYS A 259 -8.92 10.42 -1.68
N ALA A 260 -9.45 9.75 -2.72
CA ALA A 260 -10.28 10.41 -3.72
C ALA A 260 -11.54 11.04 -3.09
N ILE A 261 -12.20 10.33 -2.19
CA ILE A 261 -13.37 10.84 -1.48
C ILE A 261 -13.01 11.98 -0.50
N ILE A 262 -11.86 11.93 0.14
CA ILE A 262 -11.39 13.03 0.99
C ILE A 262 -11.21 14.30 0.14
N LYS A 263 -10.52 14.21 -0.99
CA LYS A 263 -10.23 15.37 -1.84
C LYS A 263 -11.45 15.90 -2.59
N GLU A 264 -12.44 15.06 -2.90
CA GLU A 264 -13.60 15.46 -3.70
C GLU A 264 -14.87 15.70 -2.87
N TYR A 265 -15.22 14.83 -1.95
CA TYR A 265 -16.45 14.92 -1.16
C TYR A 265 -16.23 15.62 0.17
N PHE A 266 -15.30 15.11 1.00
CA PHE A 266 -15.05 15.68 2.33
C PHE A 266 -14.60 17.15 2.26
N SER A 267 -13.76 17.51 1.30
CA SER A 267 -13.33 18.88 1.08
C SER A 267 -14.52 19.83 0.85
N LYS A 268 -15.50 19.41 0.05
CA LYS A 268 -16.74 20.18 -0.22
C LYS A 268 -17.61 20.29 1.03
N GLU A 269 -17.84 19.17 1.73
CA GLU A 269 -18.66 19.15 2.96
C GLU A 269 -18.07 20.03 4.07
N LYS A 270 -16.74 20.16 4.12
CA LYS A 270 -16.03 20.98 5.10
C LYS A 270 -15.66 22.38 4.59
N ASN A 271 -15.97 22.68 3.33
CA ASN A 271 -15.57 23.93 2.68
C ASN A 271 -14.06 24.19 2.78
N ILE A 272 -13.24 23.14 2.53
CA ILE A 272 -11.78 23.19 2.51
C ILE A 272 -11.32 23.11 1.07
N ASP A 273 -10.41 24.00 0.67
CA ASP A 273 -9.75 23.91 -0.65
C ASP A 273 -8.98 22.56 -0.75
N PRO A 274 -9.27 21.67 -1.73
CA PRO A 274 -8.58 20.40 -1.89
C PRO A 274 -7.05 20.53 -2.01
N SER A 275 -6.55 21.65 -2.55
CA SER A 275 -5.11 21.93 -2.67
C SER A 275 -4.42 22.16 -1.31
N LYS A 276 -5.20 22.50 -0.28
CA LYS A 276 -4.72 22.64 1.10
C LYS A 276 -4.76 21.34 1.89
N ILE A 277 -5.38 20.28 1.37
CA ILE A 277 -5.45 18.98 2.05
C ILE A 277 -4.21 18.18 1.72
N VAL A 278 -3.56 17.66 2.75
CA VAL A 278 -2.48 16.67 2.67
C VAL A 278 -2.97 15.36 3.29
N THR A 279 -3.01 14.31 2.48
CA THR A 279 -3.43 12.98 2.91
C THR A 279 -2.23 12.13 3.28
N VAL A 280 -2.27 11.50 4.45
CA VAL A 280 -1.22 10.61 4.97
C VAL A 280 -1.83 9.25 5.26
N ALA A 281 -1.55 8.27 4.40
CA ALA A 281 -1.98 6.89 4.62
C ALA A 281 -0.99 6.17 5.55
N ILE A 282 -1.46 5.75 6.73
CA ILE A 282 -0.67 4.99 7.70
C ILE A 282 -0.93 3.51 7.47
N THR A 283 0.08 2.79 6.97
CA THR A 283 -0.11 1.45 6.40
C THR A 283 0.92 0.43 6.91
N PRO A 284 0.60 -0.87 6.87
CA PRO A 284 1.55 -1.95 7.12
C PRO A 284 2.46 -2.25 5.91
N CYS A 285 2.34 -1.50 4.82
CA CYS A 285 2.80 -1.90 3.50
C CYS A 285 3.74 -0.86 2.87
N THR A 286 4.93 -1.28 2.48
CA THR A 286 5.88 -0.41 1.76
C THR A 286 5.53 -0.25 0.28
N SER A 287 4.87 -1.27 -0.34
CA SER A 287 4.44 -1.19 -1.75
C SER A 287 3.42 -0.07 -2.00
N LYS A 288 2.67 0.33 -0.96
CA LYS A 288 1.77 1.50 -1.01
C LYS A 288 2.50 2.81 -1.29
N LYS A 289 3.80 2.92 -0.96
CA LYS A 289 4.65 4.06 -1.33
C LYS A 289 4.92 4.13 -2.84
N MET A 290 4.90 2.99 -3.54
CA MET A 290 4.97 2.95 -5.01
C MET A 290 3.62 3.32 -5.62
N GLU A 291 2.53 2.73 -5.12
CA GLU A 291 1.17 3.01 -5.56
C GLU A 291 0.81 4.51 -5.45
N ALA A 292 1.23 5.17 -4.38
CA ALA A 292 0.99 6.61 -4.17
C ALA A 292 1.60 7.52 -5.26
N ARG A 293 2.53 7.00 -6.06
CA ARG A 293 3.13 7.73 -7.19
C ARG A 293 2.38 7.52 -8.51
N GLU A 294 1.42 6.63 -8.56
CA GLU A 294 0.55 6.45 -9.73
C GLU A 294 -0.45 7.62 -9.80
N TYR A 295 -0.55 8.27 -10.95
CA TYR A 295 -1.37 9.49 -11.15
C TYR A 295 -2.83 9.33 -10.74
N THR A 296 -3.38 8.11 -10.86
CA THR A 296 -4.79 7.84 -10.56
C THR A 296 -5.09 7.73 -9.07
N ILE A 297 -4.07 7.56 -8.20
CA ILE A 297 -4.25 7.30 -6.76
C ILE A 297 -4.19 8.57 -5.93
N ASN A 298 -3.32 9.52 -6.27
CA ASN A 298 -3.22 10.87 -5.73
C ASN A 298 -3.13 10.97 -4.19
N ILE A 299 -2.40 10.05 -3.54
CA ILE A 299 -2.09 10.08 -2.11
C ILE A 299 -0.80 10.88 -1.91
N ASP A 300 -0.81 11.86 -1.00
CA ASP A 300 0.36 12.74 -0.82
C ASP A 300 1.50 12.00 -0.10
N TYR A 301 1.19 11.28 1.01
CA TYR A 301 2.20 10.53 1.77
C TYR A 301 1.69 9.15 2.20
N VAL A 302 2.60 8.19 2.20
CA VAL A 302 2.39 6.86 2.80
C VAL A 302 3.43 6.65 3.89
N MET A 303 3.00 6.64 5.13
CA MET A 303 3.81 6.35 6.32
C MET A 303 3.57 4.91 6.76
N THR A 304 4.63 4.15 7.00
CA THR A 304 4.46 2.77 7.50
C THR A 304 4.21 2.75 9.02
N ALA A 305 3.65 1.65 9.52
CA ALA A 305 3.48 1.45 10.97
C ALA A 305 4.81 1.57 11.73
N SER A 306 5.91 1.05 11.14
CA SER A 306 7.25 1.19 11.73
C SER A 306 7.73 2.65 11.77
N GLU A 307 7.43 3.46 10.73
CA GLU A 307 7.75 4.90 10.73
C GLU A 307 6.93 5.65 11.79
N LEU A 308 5.62 5.37 11.89
CA LEU A 308 4.78 6.00 12.91
C LEU A 308 5.29 5.70 14.32
N SER A 309 5.77 4.47 14.58
CA SER A 309 6.31 4.17 15.91
C SER A 309 7.62 4.92 16.21
N ILE A 310 8.42 5.24 15.20
CA ILE A 310 9.59 6.11 15.37
C ILE A 310 9.13 7.53 15.72
N LEU A 311 8.20 8.10 14.95
CA LEU A 311 7.65 9.43 15.20
C LEU A 311 7.04 9.56 16.59
N LEU A 312 6.24 8.58 17.02
CA LEU A 312 5.65 8.59 18.38
C LEU A 312 6.71 8.58 19.47
N LYS A 313 7.81 7.87 19.28
CA LYS A 313 8.93 7.84 20.24
C LYS A 313 9.70 9.17 20.26
N GLU A 314 9.95 9.78 19.10
CA GLU A 314 10.58 11.10 19.00
C GLU A 314 9.74 12.22 19.67
N GLU A 315 8.41 12.09 19.64
CA GLU A 315 7.45 13.03 20.28
C GLU A 315 7.15 12.64 21.76
N ASP A 316 7.85 11.69 22.35
CA ASP A 316 7.62 11.12 23.71
C ASP A 316 6.16 10.66 23.95
N ILE A 317 5.48 10.20 22.91
CA ILE A 317 4.11 9.70 22.98
C ILE A 317 4.14 8.18 23.26
N LYS A 318 3.76 7.79 24.49
CA LYS A 318 3.66 6.38 24.92
C LYS A 318 2.26 5.86 24.67
N LEU A 319 2.09 5.07 23.62
CA LEU A 319 0.79 4.60 23.14
C LEU A 319 -0.02 3.86 24.21
N ASN A 320 0.62 3.03 25.02
CA ASN A 320 0.01 2.27 26.12
C ASN A 320 -0.64 3.16 27.20
N ASN A 321 -0.16 4.41 27.36
CA ASN A 321 -0.64 5.36 28.38
C ASN A 321 -1.77 6.26 27.87
N LEU A 322 -2.18 6.14 26.60
CA LEU A 322 -3.21 7.00 26.03
C LEU A 322 -4.62 6.44 26.32
N ASN A 323 -5.55 7.36 26.49
CA ASN A 323 -6.98 7.04 26.45
C ASN A 323 -7.43 6.89 24.99
N ASP A 324 -8.51 6.15 24.78
CA ASP A 324 -9.10 5.99 23.46
C ASP A 324 -9.82 7.26 23.02
N SER A 325 -9.74 7.59 21.74
CA SER A 325 -10.54 8.60 21.04
C SER A 325 -11.26 7.96 19.86
N GLU A 326 -12.35 8.59 19.42
CA GLU A 326 -13.10 8.19 18.23
C GLU A 326 -12.50 8.83 16.98
N TYR A 327 -12.68 8.17 15.82
CA TYR A 327 -12.40 8.75 14.52
C TYR A 327 -13.27 9.97 14.24
N ASP A 328 -12.80 10.85 13.37
CA ASP A 328 -13.59 11.97 12.87
C ASP A 328 -14.73 11.48 11.97
N LYS A 329 -15.87 12.18 12.02
CA LYS A 329 -17.09 11.81 11.28
C LYS A 329 -17.00 12.11 9.78
N LEU A 330 -17.87 11.50 9.03
CA LEU A 330 -18.10 11.42 7.59
C LEU A 330 -17.36 10.29 6.88
N LEU A 331 -16.15 9.89 7.31
CA LEU A 331 -15.34 8.86 6.67
C LEU A 331 -14.59 7.98 7.70
N GLY A 332 -15.01 8.05 8.95
CA GLY A 332 -14.32 7.39 10.06
C GLY A 332 -14.92 6.07 10.52
N GLU A 333 -16.14 5.73 10.08
CA GLU A 333 -16.81 4.51 10.52
C GLU A 333 -16.60 3.38 9.49
N GLY A 334 -15.80 2.37 9.84
CA GLY A 334 -15.63 1.15 9.05
C GLY A 334 -16.38 -0.05 9.63
N SER A 335 -16.90 -0.92 8.76
CA SER A 335 -17.54 -2.17 9.19
C SER A 335 -16.52 -3.23 9.63
N GLY A 336 -17.00 -4.30 10.28
CA GLY A 336 -16.18 -5.47 10.56
C GLY A 336 -15.62 -6.10 9.27
N GLY A 337 -16.38 -6.08 8.18
CA GLY A 337 -15.91 -6.48 6.84
C GLY A 337 -14.71 -5.66 6.39
N GLY A 338 -14.74 -4.33 6.53
CA GLY A 338 -13.60 -3.47 6.22
C GLY A 338 -12.39 -3.74 7.10
N VAL A 339 -12.61 -4.05 8.38
CA VAL A 339 -11.51 -4.36 9.32
C VAL A 339 -10.76 -5.64 8.93
N ILE A 340 -11.45 -6.71 8.54
CA ILE A 340 -10.79 -7.98 8.19
C ILE A 340 -10.02 -7.97 6.87
N PHE A 341 -10.10 -6.89 6.07
CA PHE A 341 -9.25 -6.68 4.88
C PHE A 341 -7.76 -6.78 5.19
N GLY A 342 -7.36 -6.56 6.43
CA GLY A 342 -5.98 -6.74 6.86
C GLY A 342 -5.49 -8.19 6.85
N ASN A 343 -6.39 -9.18 6.83
CA ASN A 343 -6.10 -10.61 6.79
C ASN A 343 -6.19 -11.17 5.38
N SER A 344 -5.38 -12.17 5.07
CA SER A 344 -5.55 -12.99 3.87
C SER A 344 -6.85 -13.80 3.98
N GLY A 345 -7.74 -13.64 3.02
CA GLY A 345 -9.11 -14.16 2.99
C GLY A 345 -10.14 -13.14 3.43
N GLY A 346 -9.71 -12.04 4.06
CA GLY A 346 -10.64 -11.03 4.57
C GLY A 346 -11.37 -10.25 3.49
N VAL A 347 -10.72 -9.99 2.35
CA VAL A 347 -11.37 -9.37 1.18
C VAL A 347 -12.46 -10.29 0.65
N THR A 348 -12.10 -11.56 0.39
CA THR A 348 -13.03 -12.57 -0.11
C THR A 348 -14.22 -12.79 0.83
N GLU A 349 -13.98 -12.90 2.15
CA GLU A 349 -15.08 -13.00 3.13
C GLU A 349 -16.03 -11.79 3.04
N SER A 350 -15.49 -10.59 2.91
CA SER A 350 -16.27 -9.34 2.87
C SER A 350 -17.06 -9.21 1.57
N VAL A 351 -16.44 -9.59 0.45
CA VAL A 351 -17.13 -9.69 -0.85
C VAL A 351 -18.27 -10.70 -0.79
N ILE A 352 -18.06 -11.90 -0.24
CA ILE A 352 -19.08 -12.93 -0.09
C ILE A 352 -20.25 -12.40 0.76
N ARG A 353 -19.97 -11.74 1.87
CA ARG A 353 -20.99 -11.16 2.76
C ARG A 353 -21.93 -10.20 2.02
N THR A 354 -21.38 -9.33 1.17
CA THR A 354 -22.16 -8.34 0.42
C THR A 354 -22.81 -8.95 -0.83
N LEU A 355 -22.12 -9.83 -1.55
CA LEU A 355 -22.69 -10.54 -2.70
C LEU A 355 -23.87 -11.42 -2.29
N TYR A 356 -23.76 -12.12 -1.15
CA TYR A 356 -24.86 -12.91 -0.60
C TYR A 356 -26.11 -12.05 -0.39
N ARG A 357 -25.96 -10.85 0.17
CA ARG A 357 -27.08 -9.90 0.34
C ARG A 357 -27.71 -9.50 -1.00
N ILE A 358 -26.90 -9.26 -2.01
CA ILE A 358 -27.40 -8.88 -3.34
C ILE A 358 -28.19 -10.03 -3.98
N MET A 359 -27.66 -11.26 -3.92
CA MET A 359 -28.25 -12.42 -4.57
C MET A 359 -29.46 -12.99 -3.84
N THR A 360 -29.47 -12.98 -2.49
CA THR A 360 -30.51 -13.62 -1.68
C THR A 360 -31.50 -12.65 -1.06
N ARG A 361 -31.22 -11.35 -1.10
CA ARG A 361 -31.99 -10.26 -0.42
C ARG A 361 -31.98 -10.36 1.11
N THR A 362 -31.17 -11.24 1.68
CA THR A 362 -31.02 -11.43 3.14
C THR A 362 -29.55 -11.35 3.54
N ASN A 363 -29.26 -10.95 4.78
CA ASN A 363 -27.90 -11.01 5.31
C ASN A 363 -27.57 -12.43 5.77
N LEU A 364 -26.28 -12.81 5.70
CA LEU A 364 -25.75 -13.99 6.37
C LEU A 364 -26.01 -13.88 7.88
N LYS A 365 -26.39 -14.98 8.51
CA LYS A 365 -26.56 -15.06 9.97
C LYS A 365 -25.20 -14.99 10.65
N LYS A 366 -25.18 -14.63 11.94
CA LYS A 366 -23.94 -14.44 12.71
C LYS A 366 -23.04 -15.68 12.73
N ASP A 367 -23.62 -16.85 12.79
CA ASP A 367 -22.94 -18.16 12.74
C ASP A 367 -22.37 -18.52 11.35
N GLN A 368 -22.89 -17.90 10.30
CA GLN A 368 -22.46 -18.08 8.91
C GLN A 368 -21.34 -17.09 8.49
N LEU A 369 -20.93 -16.17 9.38
CA LEU A 369 -19.91 -15.16 9.06
C LEU A 369 -18.47 -15.66 9.25
N VAL A 370 -18.26 -16.92 9.60
CA VAL A 370 -16.94 -17.52 9.79
C VAL A 370 -16.66 -18.49 8.66
N PHE A 371 -15.81 -18.08 7.72
CA PHE A 371 -15.40 -18.90 6.57
C PHE A 371 -14.05 -19.57 6.87
N THR A 372 -14.07 -20.65 7.66
CA THR A 372 -12.87 -21.35 8.15
C THR A 372 -11.93 -21.76 7.02
N ASP A 373 -12.47 -22.21 5.87
CA ASP A 373 -11.70 -22.65 4.71
C ASP A 373 -10.93 -21.52 4.03
N LEU A 374 -11.34 -20.25 4.24
CA LEU A 374 -10.68 -19.05 3.70
C LEU A 374 -9.70 -18.42 4.68
N ARG A 375 -9.67 -18.88 5.94
CA ARG A 375 -8.80 -18.32 7.00
C ARG A 375 -7.50 -19.11 7.13
N GLY A 376 -6.51 -18.53 7.81
CA GLY A 376 -5.24 -19.17 8.11
C GLY A 376 -4.13 -18.88 7.11
N PHE A 377 -3.05 -19.64 7.20
CA PHE A 377 -1.77 -19.35 6.57
C PHE A 377 -1.36 -20.33 5.46
N ASN A 378 -2.26 -21.19 5.01
CA ASN A 378 -2.03 -22.01 3.83
C ASN A 378 -1.87 -21.15 2.59
N GLY A 379 -0.91 -21.46 1.73
CA GLY A 379 -0.57 -20.67 0.54
C GLY A 379 -1.74 -20.44 -0.40
N ILE A 380 -2.51 -21.49 -0.68
CA ILE A 380 -3.75 -21.46 -1.44
C ILE A 380 -4.87 -21.99 -0.57
N LYS A 381 -5.98 -21.29 -0.50
CA LYS A 381 -7.19 -21.66 0.23
C LYS A 381 -8.38 -21.57 -0.73
N GLU A 382 -9.28 -22.49 -0.65
CA GLU A 382 -10.39 -22.63 -1.61
C GLU A 382 -11.70 -22.84 -0.86
N ALA A 383 -12.78 -22.26 -1.40
CA ALA A 383 -14.13 -22.52 -0.90
C ALA A 383 -15.15 -22.55 -2.03
N THR A 384 -16.24 -23.28 -1.82
CA THR A 384 -17.43 -23.20 -2.65
C THR A 384 -18.58 -22.74 -1.78
N ILE A 385 -19.15 -21.58 -2.13
CA ILE A 385 -20.22 -20.94 -1.37
C ILE A 385 -21.53 -21.13 -2.14
N GLU A 386 -22.52 -21.70 -1.48
CA GLU A 386 -23.85 -21.86 -2.06
C GLU A 386 -24.70 -20.61 -1.77
N MET A 387 -25.24 -20.01 -2.85
CA MET A 387 -26.11 -18.84 -2.81
C MET A 387 -27.33 -19.10 -3.68
N ASN A 388 -28.45 -19.46 -3.05
CA ASN A 388 -29.62 -19.98 -3.76
C ASN A 388 -29.23 -21.19 -4.64
N ASN A 389 -29.45 -21.12 -5.95
CA ASN A 389 -29.10 -22.16 -6.93
C ASN A 389 -27.71 -21.97 -7.57
N TYR A 390 -26.91 -21.03 -7.07
CA TYR A 390 -25.59 -20.72 -7.63
C TYR A 390 -24.48 -21.19 -6.71
N LYS A 391 -23.45 -21.84 -7.29
CA LYS A 391 -22.25 -22.29 -6.58
C LYS A 391 -21.08 -21.38 -6.93
N LEU A 392 -20.76 -20.47 -6.02
CA LEU A 392 -19.62 -19.56 -6.15
C LEU A 392 -18.35 -20.28 -5.72
N LYS A 393 -17.39 -20.45 -6.63
CA LYS A 393 -16.06 -20.99 -6.34
C LYS A 393 -15.08 -19.83 -6.17
N VAL A 394 -14.39 -19.79 -5.04
CA VAL A 394 -13.43 -18.74 -4.72
C VAL A 394 -12.08 -19.33 -4.32
N ALA A 395 -11.01 -18.57 -4.54
CA ALA A 395 -9.69 -18.90 -4.03
C ALA A 395 -9.05 -17.69 -3.34
N VAL A 396 -8.24 -17.96 -2.35
CA VAL A 396 -7.42 -16.98 -1.64
C VAL A 396 -5.97 -17.42 -1.74
N VAL A 397 -5.14 -16.60 -2.34
CA VAL A 397 -3.72 -16.87 -2.57
C VAL A 397 -2.89 -15.87 -1.79
N GLN A 398 -1.96 -16.36 -1.00
CA GLN A 398 -0.97 -15.54 -0.31
C GLN A 398 0.43 -15.95 -0.76
N GLN A 399 1.30 -14.95 -0.97
CA GLN A 399 2.62 -15.08 -1.59
C GLN A 399 2.54 -15.42 -3.10
N LEU A 400 3.32 -14.71 -3.91
CA LEU A 400 3.26 -14.84 -5.36
C LEU A 400 3.82 -16.18 -5.87
N GLU A 401 4.67 -16.86 -5.09
CA GLU A 401 5.09 -18.23 -5.39
C GLU A 401 3.87 -19.17 -5.51
N ASN A 402 2.90 -19.08 -4.60
CA ASN A 402 1.68 -19.89 -4.65
C ASN A 402 0.74 -19.46 -5.78
N LEU A 403 0.77 -18.17 -6.16
CA LEU A 403 0.05 -17.71 -7.35
C LEU A 403 0.57 -18.39 -8.61
N GLU A 404 1.89 -18.43 -8.79
CA GLU A 404 2.51 -19.10 -9.94
C GLU A 404 2.12 -20.59 -10.02
N GLU A 405 2.06 -21.27 -8.87
CA GLU A 405 1.57 -22.65 -8.83
C GLU A 405 0.13 -22.74 -9.35
N LEU A 406 -0.74 -21.79 -8.96
CA LEU A 406 -2.13 -21.76 -9.41
C LEU A 406 -2.28 -21.40 -10.89
N LEU A 407 -1.41 -20.52 -11.42
CA LEU A 407 -1.44 -20.09 -12.82
C LEU A 407 -0.88 -21.15 -13.77
N LYS A 408 0.22 -21.82 -13.38
CA LYS A 408 1.01 -22.73 -14.22
C LYS A 408 0.21 -23.89 -14.83
N ASP A 409 -0.72 -24.45 -14.08
CA ASP A 409 -1.55 -25.57 -14.52
C ASP A 409 -2.94 -25.15 -14.98
N GLY A 410 -3.21 -23.84 -15.03
CA GLY A 410 -4.48 -23.27 -15.47
C GLY A 410 -5.64 -23.45 -14.50
N ARG A 411 -5.37 -23.96 -13.27
CA ARG A 411 -6.40 -24.19 -12.24
C ARG A 411 -7.17 -22.93 -11.87
N TYR A 412 -6.57 -21.75 -11.99
CA TYR A 412 -7.23 -20.48 -11.67
C TYR A 412 -8.54 -20.27 -12.45
N LYS A 413 -8.67 -20.83 -13.66
CA LYS A 413 -9.86 -20.69 -14.52
C LYS A 413 -11.12 -21.35 -13.96
N LYS A 414 -10.99 -22.24 -12.96
CA LYS A 414 -12.16 -22.89 -12.32
C LYS A 414 -12.86 -22.02 -11.29
N TYR A 415 -12.23 -20.92 -10.85
CA TYR A 415 -12.79 -20.01 -9.86
C TYR A 415 -13.54 -18.86 -10.52
N HIS A 416 -14.40 -18.22 -9.74
CA HIS A 416 -15.10 -17.00 -10.13
C HIS A 416 -14.42 -15.76 -9.56
N PHE A 417 -13.87 -15.86 -8.33
CA PHE A 417 -13.21 -14.78 -7.64
C PHE A 417 -11.93 -15.27 -6.97
N ILE A 418 -10.82 -14.52 -7.12
CA ILE A 418 -9.53 -14.87 -6.55
C ILE A 418 -8.95 -13.66 -5.82
N GLU A 419 -8.75 -13.82 -4.52
CA GLU A 419 -7.97 -12.86 -3.73
C GLU A 419 -6.49 -13.19 -3.84
N VAL A 420 -5.66 -12.17 -4.15
CA VAL A 420 -4.20 -12.31 -4.17
C VAL A 420 -3.55 -11.30 -3.23
N MET A 421 -2.77 -11.81 -2.27
CA MET A 421 -1.96 -11.01 -1.35
C MET A 421 -0.49 -11.45 -1.40
N ASN A 422 0.42 -10.52 -1.67
CA ASN A 422 1.85 -10.85 -1.72
C ASN A 422 2.43 -11.28 -0.37
N CYS A 423 1.86 -10.82 0.73
CA CYS A 423 2.39 -11.08 2.08
C CYS A 423 1.74 -12.30 2.72
N LYS A 424 2.53 -13.10 3.46
CA LYS A 424 2.01 -14.21 4.27
C LYS A 424 1.07 -13.68 5.35
N GLY A 425 -0.15 -14.17 5.38
CA GLY A 425 -1.22 -13.74 6.26
C GLY A 425 -1.96 -12.46 5.81
N GLY A 426 -1.59 -11.87 4.66
CA GLY A 426 -2.14 -10.60 4.18
C GLY A 426 -1.38 -9.39 4.73
N CYS A 427 -2.06 -8.25 4.87
CA CYS A 427 -1.45 -6.99 5.29
C CYS A 427 -0.84 -7.02 6.70
N ILE A 428 -1.32 -7.90 7.59
CA ILE A 428 -0.71 -8.14 8.92
C ILE A 428 0.75 -8.62 8.84
N GLY A 429 1.17 -9.19 7.71
CA GLY A 429 2.54 -9.62 7.41
C GLY A 429 3.30 -8.65 6.50
N GLY A 430 2.83 -7.42 6.34
CA GLY A 430 3.42 -6.42 5.44
C GLY A 430 4.81 -5.94 5.86
N GLY A 431 5.62 -5.52 4.89
CA GLY A 431 7.01 -5.08 5.10
C GLY A 431 7.16 -3.75 5.84
N GLY A 432 6.06 -3.02 6.08
CA GLY A 432 6.03 -1.80 6.89
C GLY A 432 5.56 -1.99 8.33
N GLN A 433 5.33 -3.22 8.76
CA GLN A 433 4.95 -3.57 10.12
C GLN A 433 6.12 -3.40 11.11
N PRO A 434 5.86 -3.29 12.43
CA PRO A 434 6.89 -3.37 13.46
C PRO A 434 7.77 -4.61 13.28
N LEU A 435 9.09 -4.41 13.44
CA LEU A 435 10.06 -5.49 13.31
C LEU A 435 10.07 -6.35 14.56
N CYS A 436 10.23 -7.66 14.39
CA CYS A 436 10.38 -8.64 15.44
C CYS A 436 11.49 -9.66 15.08
N GLN A 437 11.81 -10.54 15.99
CA GLN A 437 12.71 -11.65 15.68
C GLN A 437 12.10 -12.55 14.59
N ILE A 438 12.90 -12.93 13.60
CA ILE A 438 12.46 -13.74 12.45
C ILE A 438 11.79 -15.05 12.92
N THR A 439 12.28 -15.67 13.97
CA THR A 439 11.73 -16.91 14.56
C THR A 439 10.34 -16.75 15.18
N GLN A 440 9.93 -15.53 15.52
CA GLN A 440 8.62 -15.22 16.12
C GLN A 440 7.61 -14.68 15.10
N LEU A 441 8.06 -14.40 13.89
CA LEU A 441 7.28 -13.69 12.88
C LEU A 441 5.92 -14.34 12.57
N ASP A 442 5.88 -15.66 12.43
CA ASP A 442 4.63 -16.38 12.14
C ASP A 442 3.67 -16.38 13.34
N LYS A 443 4.17 -16.56 14.54
CA LYS A 443 3.36 -16.46 15.77
C LYS A 443 2.74 -15.09 15.94
N ILE A 444 3.50 -14.03 15.67
CA ILE A 444 3.02 -12.64 15.72
C ILE A 444 1.96 -12.39 14.66
N ARG A 445 2.14 -12.88 13.43
CA ARG A 445 1.13 -12.81 12.37
C ARG A 445 -0.18 -13.46 12.80
N GLU A 446 -0.13 -14.63 13.43
CA GLU A 446 -1.33 -15.32 13.96
C GLU A 446 -2.06 -14.47 15.01
N GLN A 447 -1.32 -13.85 15.94
CA GLN A 447 -1.90 -12.99 16.95
C GLN A 447 -2.56 -11.74 16.34
N ARG A 448 -1.89 -11.08 15.40
CA ARG A 448 -2.45 -9.95 14.64
C ARG A 448 -3.73 -10.35 13.88
N ALA A 449 -3.72 -11.53 13.22
CA ALA A 449 -4.89 -12.04 12.52
C ALA A 449 -6.08 -12.26 13.46
N LYS A 450 -5.84 -12.90 14.60
CA LYS A 450 -6.86 -13.09 15.65
C LYS A 450 -7.40 -11.75 16.16
N GLY A 451 -6.51 -10.75 16.32
CA GLY A 451 -6.89 -9.39 16.71
C GLY A 451 -7.92 -8.78 15.76
N LEU A 452 -7.70 -8.81 14.44
CA LEU A 452 -8.65 -8.28 13.46
C LEU A 452 -10.00 -9.04 13.46
N TYR A 453 -9.97 -10.37 13.53
CA TYR A 453 -11.22 -11.14 13.65
C TYR A 453 -11.97 -10.88 14.95
N ASN A 454 -11.28 -10.64 16.06
CA ASN A 454 -11.90 -10.27 17.34
C ASN A 454 -12.56 -8.89 17.25
N ILE A 455 -11.96 -7.94 16.52
CA ILE A 455 -12.55 -6.63 16.29
C ILE A 455 -13.82 -6.78 15.44
N ASP A 456 -13.77 -7.51 14.30
CA ASP A 456 -14.96 -7.79 13.48
C ASP A 456 -16.09 -8.40 14.33
N ASN A 457 -15.78 -9.39 15.17
CA ASN A 457 -16.79 -10.06 16.01
C ASN A 457 -17.47 -9.13 17.02
N LYS A 458 -16.78 -8.08 17.46
CA LYS A 458 -17.29 -7.09 18.42
C LYS A 458 -17.98 -5.89 17.74
N ARG A 459 -17.77 -5.67 16.43
CA ARG A 459 -18.40 -4.56 15.70
C ARG A 459 -19.91 -4.78 15.58
N THR A 460 -20.67 -3.73 15.81
CA THR A 460 -22.13 -3.68 15.59
C THR A 460 -22.46 -3.75 14.11
N VAL A 461 -21.71 -3.01 13.29
CA VAL A 461 -21.82 -3.03 11.83
C VAL A 461 -20.77 -3.98 11.28
N ARG A 462 -21.18 -5.13 10.76
CA ARG A 462 -20.28 -6.18 10.25
C ARG A 462 -20.25 -6.27 8.72
N PHE A 463 -21.16 -5.59 8.06
CA PHE A 463 -21.33 -5.61 6.60
C PHE A 463 -21.06 -4.22 6.03
N ALA A 464 -20.31 -4.13 4.94
CA ALA A 464 -20.05 -2.87 4.24
C ALA A 464 -21.36 -2.17 3.81
N HIS A 465 -22.30 -2.94 3.27
CA HIS A 465 -23.61 -2.42 2.83
C HIS A 465 -24.52 -1.93 3.96
N ASP A 466 -24.14 -2.15 5.22
CA ASP A 466 -24.87 -1.62 6.39
C ASP A 466 -24.21 -0.38 7.00
N ASN A 467 -23.02 0.00 6.53
CA ASN A 467 -22.33 1.21 6.97
C ASN A 467 -23.13 2.47 6.61
N GLN A 468 -23.51 3.25 7.63
CA GLN A 468 -24.40 4.41 7.45
C GLN A 468 -23.69 5.59 6.77
N GLU A 469 -22.40 5.85 7.11
CA GLU A 469 -21.63 6.92 6.47
C GLU A 469 -21.45 6.61 4.96
N LEU A 470 -21.24 5.33 4.63
CA LEU A 470 -21.15 4.88 3.23
C LEU A 470 -22.47 5.04 2.47
N LYS A 471 -23.61 4.69 3.11
CA LYS A 471 -24.94 4.92 2.51
C LYS A 471 -25.21 6.40 2.25
N LEU A 472 -24.77 7.28 3.16
CA LEU A 472 -24.88 8.73 2.98
C LEU A 472 -23.99 9.23 1.84
N LEU A 473 -22.77 8.72 1.72
CA LEU A 473 -21.87 9.05 0.61
C LEU A 473 -22.49 8.70 -0.75
N TYR A 474 -23.04 7.49 -0.89
CA TYR A 474 -23.74 7.12 -2.13
C TYR A 474 -24.97 7.98 -2.38
N LYS A 475 -25.81 8.20 -1.36
CA LYS A 475 -27.03 9.00 -1.49
C LYS A 475 -26.73 10.44 -1.91
N ASN A 476 -25.71 11.07 -1.32
CA ASN A 476 -25.46 12.49 -1.47
C ASN A 476 -24.50 12.81 -2.62
N TYR A 477 -23.64 11.87 -3.00
CA TYR A 477 -22.55 12.16 -3.95
C TYR A 477 -22.38 11.10 -5.03
N LEU A 478 -22.08 9.86 -4.70
CA LEU A 478 -21.76 8.81 -5.68
C LEU A 478 -22.99 8.18 -6.35
N ARG A 479 -24.20 8.43 -5.86
CA ARG A 479 -25.49 7.86 -6.31
C ARG A 479 -25.60 6.36 -6.08
N LYS A 480 -24.83 5.53 -6.76
CA LYS A 480 -24.81 4.05 -6.65
C LYS A 480 -23.43 3.52 -7.09
N PRO A 481 -23.10 2.28 -6.69
CA PRO A 481 -21.92 1.61 -7.24
C PRO A 481 -21.96 1.56 -8.77
N LEU A 482 -20.76 1.70 -9.40
CA LEU A 482 -20.58 1.76 -10.86
C LEU A 482 -21.35 2.91 -11.55
N SER A 483 -21.75 3.96 -10.84
CA SER A 483 -22.21 5.19 -11.49
C SER A 483 -21.05 5.88 -12.21
N GLU A 484 -21.34 6.83 -13.06
CA GLU A 484 -20.31 7.62 -13.76
C GLU A 484 -19.38 8.33 -12.75
N GLU A 485 -19.96 8.92 -11.69
CA GLU A 485 -19.22 9.60 -10.63
C GLU A 485 -18.34 8.63 -9.84
N SER A 486 -18.89 7.47 -9.44
CA SER A 486 -18.13 6.47 -8.71
C SER A 486 -17.04 5.86 -9.58
N PHE A 487 -17.33 5.56 -10.85
CA PHE A 487 -16.35 5.00 -11.76
C PHE A 487 -15.16 5.94 -11.99
N LYS A 488 -15.43 7.22 -12.23
CA LYS A 488 -14.38 8.25 -12.41
C LYS A 488 -13.45 8.39 -11.19
N LEU A 489 -14.00 8.32 -9.98
CA LEU A 489 -13.24 8.57 -8.76
C LEU A 489 -12.59 7.31 -8.20
N LEU A 490 -13.26 6.16 -8.28
CA LEU A 490 -12.93 4.97 -7.50
C LEU A 490 -12.33 3.84 -8.35
N HIS A 491 -12.36 3.96 -9.68
CA HIS A 491 -11.81 2.96 -10.58
C HIS A 491 -10.53 3.44 -11.26
N THR A 492 -9.77 2.50 -11.81
CA THR A 492 -8.51 2.72 -12.51
C THR A 492 -8.34 1.70 -13.63
N SER A 493 -7.31 1.86 -14.43
CA SER A 493 -6.90 0.92 -15.47
C SER A 493 -5.44 0.51 -15.24
N TYR A 494 -5.08 -0.63 -15.80
CA TYR A 494 -3.73 -1.19 -15.72
C TYR A 494 -3.10 -1.25 -17.11
N SER A 495 -1.78 -1.30 -17.18
CA SER A 495 -1.05 -1.33 -18.44
C SER A 495 0.03 -2.40 -18.44
N ASP A 496 0.29 -2.99 -19.61
CA ASP A 496 1.42 -3.89 -19.82
C ASP A 496 2.74 -3.13 -19.61
N LYS A 497 3.47 -3.53 -18.56
CA LYS A 497 4.79 -3.03 -18.20
C LYS A 497 5.88 -4.11 -18.37
N SER A 498 5.63 -5.16 -19.14
CA SER A 498 6.57 -6.27 -19.37
C SER A 498 7.87 -5.83 -20.07
N TYR A 499 7.84 -4.69 -20.78
CA TYR A 499 9.02 -4.07 -21.38
C TYR A 499 10.12 -3.78 -20.36
N LEU A 500 9.78 -3.50 -19.10
CA LEU A 500 10.74 -3.28 -18.01
C LEU A 500 11.66 -4.49 -17.78
N LEU A 501 11.20 -5.71 -18.07
CA LEU A 501 12.01 -6.95 -17.92
C LEU A 501 13.16 -7.00 -18.93
N ARG A 502 13.02 -6.32 -20.05
CA ARG A 502 14.03 -6.23 -21.09
C ARG A 502 15.00 -5.05 -20.87
N GLY A 503 14.71 -4.18 -19.90
CA GLY A 503 15.47 -2.95 -19.66
C GLY A 503 15.17 -1.84 -20.69
N GLU A 504 14.01 -1.92 -21.34
CA GLU A 504 13.52 -0.90 -22.28
C GLU A 504 12.79 0.20 -21.48
N GLU A 505 13.08 1.46 -21.76
CA GLU A 505 12.28 2.62 -21.35
C GLU A 505 11.28 2.91 -22.48
N LYS A 506 10.01 3.17 -22.12
CA LYS A 506 9.00 3.64 -23.07
C LYS A 506 8.98 5.13 -23.10
#